data_737d50b8d4df5d7059a4c2f30487d60e
#
_entry.id   737d50b8d4df5d7059a4c2f30487d60e
#
_cell.length_a   1.000
_cell.length_b   1.000
_cell.length_c   1.000
_cell.angle_alpha   90.00
_cell.angle_beta   90.00
_cell.angle_gamma   90.00
#
_symmetry.space_group_name_H-M   'P 1'
#
loop_
_entity.id
_entity.type
_entity.pdbx_description
1 polymer ?
#
loop_
_entity_poly.entity_id
_entity_poly.type
_entity_poly.pdbx_seq_one_letter_code
_entity_poly.pdbx_strand_id
1 'polypeptide(L)'
;MKTIRRLLALLLLAGAAQANDLRLTIIDLDADDLACGLRYTAIAGKVRDSMAIMKAREFEQSDHEMLVAIATVRRPADCASDVIVTVRKAVTLAGNEKFRTRDNRAYLELCRHGGIVVSPIKDHERDFLKQVERSVQVCFGQLTF
;
A
#
# COMPACT_ATOMS: atom_id res chain seq x y z
N MET A 1 -19.96 44.88 -14.18
CA MET A 1 -19.76 44.17 -12.90
C MET A 1 -20.26 42.69 -12.86
N LYS A 2 -20.63 42.07 -13.97
CA LYS A 2 -21.09 40.65 -13.99
C LYS A 2 -20.03 39.64 -14.36
N THR A 3 -18.87 40.05 -14.84
CA THR A 3 -17.79 39.18 -15.34
C THR A 3 -16.82 38.69 -14.24
N ILE A 4 -16.69 39.41 -13.14
CA ILE A 4 -15.75 39.06 -12.06
C ILE A 4 -16.25 37.88 -11.19
N ARG A 5 -17.57 37.70 -11.08
CA ARG A 5 -18.15 36.59 -10.29
C ARG A 5 -17.97 35.21 -10.90
N ARG A 6 -17.73 35.10 -12.21
CA ARG A 6 -17.52 33.80 -12.88
C ARG A 6 -16.09 33.30 -12.80
N LEU A 7 -15.11 34.17 -12.60
CA LEU A 7 -13.70 33.77 -12.44
C LEU A 7 -13.39 33.24 -11.03
N LEU A 8 -14.09 33.71 -9.99
CA LEU A 8 -13.87 33.20 -8.62
C LEU A 8 -14.43 31.79 -8.40
N ALA A 9 -15.45 31.37 -9.16
CA ALA A 9 -16.03 30.04 -9.04
C ALA A 9 -15.17 28.93 -9.68
N LEU A 10 -14.27 29.26 -10.60
CA LEU A 10 -13.36 28.31 -11.25
C LEU A 10 -12.09 28.05 -10.43
N LEU A 11 -11.72 28.94 -9.53
CA LEU A 11 -10.53 28.80 -8.66
C LEU A 11 -10.79 27.95 -7.41
N LEU A 12 -12.05 27.70 -7.06
CA LEU A 12 -12.42 26.89 -5.89
C LEU A 12 -12.50 25.38 -6.21
N LEU A 13 -12.42 24.98 -7.48
CA LEU A 13 -12.46 23.57 -7.90
C LEU A 13 -11.06 22.90 -7.98
N ALA A 14 -9.99 23.67 -7.82
CA ALA A 14 -8.62 23.15 -7.93
C ALA A 14 -8.01 22.67 -6.60
N GLY A 15 -8.78 22.64 -5.51
CA GLY A 15 -8.24 22.43 -4.17
C GLY A 15 -8.72 21.19 -3.41
N ALA A 16 -9.45 20.28 -4.04
CA ALA A 16 -9.73 18.97 -3.45
C ALA A 16 -8.68 17.95 -3.89
N ALA A 17 -7.42 18.20 -3.64
CA ALA A 17 -6.36 17.20 -3.73
C ALA A 17 -6.49 16.27 -2.51
N GLN A 18 -7.24 15.29 -2.57
CA GLN A 18 -7.02 13.87 -2.73
C GLN A 18 -6.08 13.30 -1.68
N ALA A 19 -6.60 13.26 -0.43
CA ALA A 19 -5.97 12.58 0.70
C ALA A 19 -5.79 11.05 0.49
N ASN A 20 -6.26 10.51 -0.62
CA ASN A 20 -6.38 9.06 -0.84
C ASN A 20 -5.51 8.52 -2.00
N ASP A 21 -4.57 9.32 -2.52
CA ASP A 21 -3.62 8.82 -3.53
C ASP A 21 -2.44 8.15 -2.83
N LEU A 22 -2.11 6.92 -3.26
CA LEU A 22 -1.05 6.11 -2.68
C LEU A 22 -0.16 5.53 -3.78
N ARG A 23 1.15 5.59 -3.59
CA ARG A 23 2.07 4.78 -4.39
C ARG A 23 2.04 3.35 -3.86
N LEU A 24 1.86 2.38 -4.75
CA LEU A 24 1.92 0.96 -4.38
C LEU A 24 3.33 0.42 -4.61
N THR A 25 3.90 -0.17 -3.59
CA THR A 25 5.16 -0.91 -3.65
C THR A 25 4.93 -2.31 -3.07
N ILE A 26 5.20 -3.32 -3.87
CA ILE A 26 5.21 -4.73 -3.44
C ILE A 26 6.66 -5.19 -3.51
N ILE A 27 7.17 -5.77 -2.43
CA ILE A 27 8.52 -6.35 -2.41
C ILE A 27 8.56 -7.53 -3.37
N ASP A 28 9.66 -7.69 -4.08
CA ASP A 28 9.84 -8.76 -5.05
C ASP A 28 9.63 -10.14 -4.40
N LEU A 29 8.91 -10.99 -5.11
CA LEU A 29 8.64 -12.36 -4.70
C LEU A 29 9.89 -13.20 -4.86
N ASP A 30 10.21 -13.99 -3.86
CA ASP A 30 11.31 -14.94 -3.91
C ASP A 30 10.89 -16.31 -4.47
N ALA A 31 11.82 -17.27 -4.47
CA ALA A 31 11.58 -18.61 -5.01
C ALA A 31 10.53 -19.38 -4.20
N ASP A 32 10.47 -19.21 -2.90
CA ASP A 32 9.52 -19.88 -2.02
C ASP A 32 8.11 -19.29 -2.21
N ASP A 33 7.99 -17.96 -2.39
CA ASP A 33 6.74 -17.31 -2.72
C ASP A 33 6.12 -17.89 -4.00
N LEU A 34 6.94 -17.96 -5.06
CA LEU A 34 6.53 -18.50 -6.36
C LEU A 34 6.18 -19.99 -6.28
N ALA A 35 6.96 -20.77 -5.53
CA ALA A 35 6.70 -22.19 -5.33
C ALA A 35 5.44 -22.47 -4.49
N CYS A 36 5.00 -21.49 -3.70
CA CYS A 36 3.74 -21.50 -2.98
C CYS A 36 2.56 -20.96 -3.81
N GLY A 37 2.79 -20.65 -5.08
CA GLY A 37 1.78 -20.21 -6.04
C GLY A 37 1.46 -18.71 -5.95
N LEU A 38 2.19 -17.93 -5.17
CA LEU A 38 1.98 -16.49 -5.09
C LEU A 38 2.40 -15.82 -6.41
N ARG A 39 1.56 -14.91 -6.89
CA ARG A 39 1.82 -14.15 -8.13
C ARG A 39 1.72 -12.66 -7.87
N TYR A 40 2.73 -11.93 -8.30
CA TYR A 40 2.77 -10.47 -8.18
C TYR A 40 1.50 -9.81 -8.71
N THR A 41 1.04 -10.21 -9.89
CA THR A 41 -0.16 -9.65 -10.53
C THR A 41 -1.43 -9.88 -9.72
N ALA A 42 -1.57 -11.06 -9.08
CA ALA A 42 -2.72 -11.37 -8.23
C ALA A 42 -2.71 -10.52 -6.96
N ILE A 43 -1.55 -10.37 -6.34
CA ILE A 43 -1.36 -9.55 -5.14
C ILE A 43 -1.64 -8.06 -5.46
N ALA A 44 -1.01 -7.54 -6.52
CA ALA A 44 -1.21 -6.16 -6.95
C ALA A 44 -2.69 -5.87 -7.31
N GLY A 45 -3.34 -6.80 -8.01
CA GLY A 45 -4.77 -6.72 -8.32
C GLY A 45 -5.62 -6.64 -7.04
N LYS A 46 -5.39 -7.55 -6.10
CA LYS A 46 -6.14 -7.58 -4.83
C LYS A 46 -5.95 -6.30 -4.01
N VAL A 47 -4.73 -5.75 -3.95
CA VAL A 47 -4.47 -4.48 -3.27
C VAL A 47 -5.22 -3.34 -3.94
N ARG A 48 -5.15 -3.23 -5.28
CA ARG A 48 -5.86 -2.18 -6.05
C ARG A 48 -7.38 -2.25 -5.86
N ASP A 49 -7.95 -3.46 -5.90
CA ASP A 49 -9.37 -3.67 -5.64
C ASP A 49 -9.76 -3.21 -4.25
N SER A 50 -8.96 -3.56 -3.25
CA SER A 50 -9.19 -3.15 -1.85
C SER A 50 -9.06 -1.63 -1.68
N MET A 51 -8.05 -1.00 -2.33
CA MET A 51 -7.89 0.45 -2.35
C MET A 51 -9.11 1.14 -2.99
N ALA A 52 -9.60 0.61 -4.11
CA ALA A 52 -10.77 1.17 -4.80
C ALA A 52 -12.05 1.13 -3.94
N ILE A 53 -12.27 0.04 -3.20
CA ILE A 53 -13.37 -0.06 -2.22
C ILE A 53 -13.27 1.04 -1.16
N MET A 54 -12.05 1.37 -0.74
CA MET A 54 -11.77 2.43 0.26
C MET A 54 -11.65 3.83 -0.37
N LYS A 55 -12.02 3.99 -1.65
CA LYS A 55 -11.94 5.24 -2.42
C LYS A 55 -10.52 5.81 -2.52
N ALA A 56 -9.52 4.96 -2.43
CA ALA A 56 -8.14 5.31 -2.70
C ALA A 56 -7.73 4.84 -4.11
N ARG A 57 -6.72 5.47 -4.69
CA ARG A 57 -6.19 5.09 -5.99
C ARG A 57 -4.67 5.06 -5.98
N GLU A 58 -4.11 4.28 -6.88
CA GLU A 58 -2.69 4.25 -7.12
C GLU A 58 -2.24 5.49 -7.88
N PHE A 59 -1.19 6.15 -7.36
CA PHE A 59 -0.56 7.31 -7.98
C PHE A 59 0.93 7.32 -7.68
N GLU A 60 1.76 7.15 -8.68
CA GLU A 60 3.21 6.98 -8.54
C GLU A 60 3.93 8.14 -7.85
N GLN A 61 3.42 9.36 -8.02
CA GLN A 61 4.04 10.56 -7.47
C GLN A 61 3.50 10.94 -6.09
N SER A 62 2.69 10.07 -5.47
CA SER A 62 2.17 10.32 -4.13
C SER A 62 3.28 10.31 -3.08
N ASP A 63 3.18 11.21 -2.11
CA ASP A 63 4.02 11.18 -0.90
C ASP A 63 3.60 10.07 0.07
N HIS A 64 2.39 9.53 -0.09
CA HIS A 64 1.92 8.38 0.66
C HIS A 64 2.24 7.11 -0.11
N GLU A 65 2.70 6.10 0.58
CA GLU A 65 3.06 4.81 0.01
C GLU A 65 2.39 3.68 0.78
N MET A 66 1.80 2.75 0.04
CA MET A 66 1.43 1.44 0.56
C MET A 66 2.51 0.45 0.18
N LEU A 67 3.19 -0.08 1.19
CA LEU A 67 4.21 -1.11 1.06
C LEU A 67 3.61 -2.46 1.47
N VAL A 68 3.73 -3.46 0.61
CA VAL A 68 3.38 -4.86 0.89
C VAL A 68 4.66 -5.67 0.94
N ALA A 69 5.00 -6.14 2.14
CA ALA A 69 6.13 -7.01 2.39
C ALA A 69 5.64 -8.44 2.60
N ILE A 70 6.35 -9.41 2.03
CA ILE A 70 6.00 -10.82 2.04
C ILE A 70 7.23 -11.62 2.43
N ALA A 71 7.04 -12.64 3.25
CA ALA A 71 8.07 -13.62 3.57
C ALA A 71 7.42 -14.99 3.65
N THR A 72 7.84 -15.92 2.80
CA THR A 72 7.25 -17.25 2.70
C THR A 72 8.27 -18.33 3.03
N VAL A 73 7.80 -19.35 3.72
CA VAL A 73 8.52 -20.61 3.92
C VAL A 73 7.68 -21.74 3.31
N ARG A 74 8.24 -22.39 2.30
CA ARG A 74 7.65 -23.58 1.71
C ARG A 74 8.00 -24.81 2.52
N ARG A 75 7.00 -25.64 2.79
CA ARG A 75 7.15 -26.97 3.38
C ARG A 75 6.61 -28.04 2.42
N PRO A 76 6.89 -29.34 2.65
CA PRO A 76 6.48 -30.39 1.69
C PRO A 76 4.98 -30.44 1.37
N ALA A 77 4.11 -30.13 2.34
CA ALA A 77 2.66 -30.23 2.18
C ALA A 77 1.93 -28.89 2.18
N ASP A 78 2.55 -27.84 2.71
CA ASP A 78 1.93 -26.54 2.93
C ASP A 78 2.94 -25.38 2.73
N CYS A 79 2.39 -24.17 2.78
CA CYS A 79 3.14 -22.94 2.82
C CYS A 79 2.77 -22.12 4.04
N ALA A 80 3.73 -21.41 4.58
CA ALA A 80 3.53 -20.43 5.64
C ALA A 80 4.07 -19.08 5.15
N SER A 81 3.18 -18.10 4.96
CA SER A 81 3.57 -16.74 4.54
C SER A 81 3.18 -15.74 5.59
N ASP A 82 4.10 -14.85 5.90
CA ASP A 82 3.82 -13.59 6.61
C ASP A 82 3.60 -12.49 5.58
N VAL A 83 2.53 -11.73 5.75
CA VAL A 83 2.24 -10.55 4.94
C VAL A 83 2.11 -9.35 5.85
N ILE A 84 2.82 -8.29 5.51
CA ILE A 84 2.76 -7.02 6.22
C ILE A 84 2.40 -5.93 5.21
N VAL A 85 1.30 -5.22 5.49
CA VAL A 85 0.88 -4.02 4.78
C VAL A 85 1.21 -2.82 5.65
N THR A 86 1.98 -1.89 5.12
CA THR A 86 2.35 -0.64 5.78
C THR A 86 1.93 0.54 4.93
N VAL A 87 1.19 1.48 5.50
CA VAL A 87 0.97 2.79 4.89
C VAL A 87 1.89 3.79 5.56
N ARG A 88 2.69 4.50 4.74
CA ARG A 88 3.68 5.46 5.22
C ARG A 88 3.68 6.73 4.38
N LYS A 89 4.09 7.83 4.99
CA LYS A 89 4.23 9.12 4.33
C LYS A 89 5.70 9.49 4.23
N ALA A 90 6.14 9.88 3.03
CA ALA A 90 7.45 10.46 2.84
C ALA A 90 7.48 11.87 3.44
N VAL A 91 8.49 12.13 4.26
CA VAL A 91 8.73 13.44 4.88
C VAL A 91 10.14 13.90 4.57
N THR A 92 10.30 15.17 4.25
CA THR A 92 11.63 15.76 4.03
C THR A 92 12.15 16.25 5.37
N LEU A 93 13.32 15.75 5.79
CA LEU A 93 13.98 16.21 6.99
C LEU A 93 14.72 17.51 6.69
N ALA A 94 14.20 18.65 7.15
CA ALA A 94 14.88 19.92 7.03
C ALA A 94 16.05 19.99 8.02
N GLY A 95 17.27 20.21 7.51
CA GLY A 95 18.39 20.75 8.30
C GLY A 95 19.22 19.78 9.14
N ASN A 96 19.09 18.45 9.00
CA ASN A 96 19.91 17.53 9.78
C ASN A 96 20.75 16.62 8.88
N GLU A 97 22.01 17.01 8.63
CA GLU A 97 22.96 16.26 7.76
C GLU A 97 23.29 14.86 8.28
N LYS A 98 23.09 14.59 9.58
CA LYS A 98 23.42 13.30 10.20
C LYS A 98 22.47 12.16 9.84
N PHE A 99 21.28 12.44 9.32
CA PHE A 99 20.26 11.45 8.96
C PHE A 99 19.99 11.39 7.44
N ARG A 100 20.97 11.72 6.62
CA ARG A 100 20.83 11.59 5.16
C ARG A 100 20.71 10.12 4.77
N THR A 101 19.48 9.66 4.53
CA THR A 101 19.24 8.56 3.60
C THR A 101 19.65 9.04 2.19
N ARG A 102 20.00 8.13 1.27
CA ARG A 102 20.42 8.49 -0.11
C ARG A 102 19.53 9.56 -0.77
N ASP A 103 18.26 9.64 -0.37
CA ASP A 103 17.23 10.50 -0.98
C ASP A 103 16.76 11.66 -0.07
N ASN A 104 17.41 11.94 1.05
CA ASN A 104 16.98 12.93 2.07
C ASN A 104 15.51 12.75 2.53
N ARG A 105 14.94 11.55 2.37
CA ARG A 105 13.57 11.24 2.76
C ARG A 105 13.58 10.34 3.98
N ALA A 106 12.76 10.69 4.96
CA ALA A 106 12.35 9.77 6.01
C ALA A 106 10.91 9.35 5.75
N TYR A 107 10.51 8.25 6.37
CA TYR A 107 9.14 7.77 6.26
C TYR A 107 8.49 7.78 7.64
N LEU A 108 7.32 8.39 7.73
CA LEU A 108 6.44 8.31 8.88
C LEU A 108 5.46 7.16 8.63
N GLU A 109 5.52 6.12 9.46
CA GLU A 109 4.55 5.03 9.42
C GLU A 109 3.21 5.54 9.97
N LEU A 110 2.15 5.40 9.17
CA LEU A 110 0.80 5.83 9.51
C LEU A 110 -0.05 4.64 9.97
N CYS A 111 0.17 3.47 9.38
CA CYS A 111 -0.45 2.22 9.75
C CYS A 111 0.46 1.05 9.40
N ARG A 112 0.40 0.01 10.21
CA ARG A 112 1.00 -1.29 9.92
C ARG A 112 0.06 -2.39 10.38
N HIS A 113 -0.28 -3.29 9.47
CA HIS A 113 -1.09 -4.48 9.78
C HIS A 113 -0.59 -5.67 8.98
N GLY A 114 -0.62 -6.84 9.57
CA GLY A 114 -0.18 -8.05 8.91
C GLY A 114 -0.76 -9.30 9.54
N GLY A 115 -0.32 -10.44 9.04
CA GLY A 115 -0.70 -11.74 9.59
C GLY A 115 -0.05 -12.88 8.87
N ILE A 116 -0.04 -14.02 9.55
CA ILE A 116 0.53 -15.26 9.03
C ILE A 116 -0.59 -16.10 8.42
N VAL A 117 -0.34 -16.61 7.22
CA VAL A 117 -1.21 -17.55 6.51
C VAL A 117 -0.50 -18.89 6.41
N VAL A 118 -1.12 -19.95 6.91
CA VAL A 118 -0.64 -21.32 6.77
C VAL A 118 -1.73 -22.12 6.09
N SER A 119 -1.43 -22.66 4.91
CA SER A 119 -2.41 -23.44 4.16
C SER A 119 -1.73 -24.40 3.14
N PRO A 120 -2.43 -25.44 2.69
CA PRO A 120 -1.93 -26.32 1.63
C PRO A 120 -1.53 -25.51 0.40
N ILE A 121 -0.48 -25.94 -0.30
CA ILE A 121 0.07 -25.23 -1.48
C ILE A 121 -1.03 -24.85 -2.49
N LYS A 122 -1.95 -25.79 -2.78
CA LYS A 122 -3.04 -25.58 -3.76
C LYS A 122 -4.03 -24.46 -3.40
N ASP A 123 -4.15 -24.13 -2.13
CA ASP A 123 -5.10 -23.15 -1.61
C ASP A 123 -4.39 -21.88 -1.13
N HIS A 124 -3.07 -21.89 -1.09
CA HIS A 124 -2.27 -20.88 -0.39
C HIS A 124 -2.45 -19.48 -0.97
N GLU A 125 -2.40 -19.31 -2.29
CA GLU A 125 -2.62 -17.99 -2.93
C GLU A 125 -3.98 -17.42 -2.56
N ARG A 126 -5.05 -18.21 -2.61
CA ARG A 126 -6.40 -17.76 -2.26
C ARG A 126 -6.48 -17.25 -0.83
N ASP A 127 -5.93 -18.00 0.12
CA ASP A 127 -6.00 -17.67 1.53
C ASP A 127 -5.06 -16.49 1.88
N PHE A 128 -3.91 -16.42 1.19
CA PHE A 128 -3.00 -15.29 1.26
C PHE A 128 -3.65 -13.99 0.78
N LEU A 129 -4.33 -14.01 -0.37
CA LEU A 129 -5.02 -12.84 -0.91
C LEU A 129 -6.15 -12.32 0.01
N LYS A 130 -6.83 -13.21 0.74
CA LYS A 130 -7.80 -12.78 1.78
C LYS A 130 -7.11 -12.03 2.93
N GLN A 131 -5.93 -12.49 3.34
CA GLN A 131 -5.17 -11.80 4.38
C GLN A 131 -4.65 -10.45 3.91
N VAL A 132 -4.20 -10.35 2.65
CA VAL A 132 -3.82 -9.06 2.02
C VAL A 132 -4.99 -8.09 2.07
N GLU A 133 -6.17 -8.51 1.59
CA GLU A 133 -7.39 -7.71 1.60
C GLU A 133 -7.73 -7.20 3.01
N ARG A 134 -7.74 -8.11 3.99
CA ARG A 134 -7.98 -7.75 5.39
C ARG A 134 -6.98 -6.73 5.91
N SER A 135 -5.69 -6.92 5.61
CA SER A 135 -4.64 -6.03 6.08
C SER A 135 -4.77 -4.63 5.49
N VAL A 136 -5.10 -4.53 4.20
CA VAL A 136 -5.38 -3.24 3.53
C VAL A 136 -6.59 -2.56 4.18
N GLN A 137 -7.70 -3.27 4.37
CA GLN A 137 -8.91 -2.70 4.97
C GLN A 137 -8.68 -2.22 6.42
N VAL A 138 -7.95 -2.97 7.22
CA VAL A 138 -7.61 -2.57 8.59
C VAL A 138 -6.76 -1.32 8.60
N CYS A 139 -5.75 -1.24 7.73
CA CYS A 139 -4.92 -0.04 7.62
C CYS A 139 -5.73 1.19 7.22
N PHE A 140 -6.60 1.09 6.21
CA PHE A 140 -7.44 2.22 5.83
C PHE A 140 -8.45 2.61 6.90
N GLY A 141 -9.00 1.64 7.64
CA GLY A 141 -9.92 1.93 8.75
C GLY A 141 -9.27 2.67 9.93
N GLN A 142 -7.96 2.66 10.04
CA GLN A 142 -7.19 3.38 11.05
C GLN A 142 -6.74 4.78 10.59
N LEU A 143 -6.75 5.03 9.29
CA LEU A 143 -6.37 6.32 8.73
C LEU A 143 -7.58 7.26 8.79
N THR A 144 -7.51 8.27 9.62
CA THR A 144 -8.41 9.43 9.57
C THR A 144 -7.80 10.44 8.61
N PHE A 145 -8.31 10.46 7.38
CA PHE A 145 -7.97 11.48 6.40
C PHE A 145 -8.78 12.75 6.59
#